data_fff3e4846fbd785e428080dc4754929a
#
_entry.id   fff3e4846fbd785e428080dc4754929a
#
_cell.length_a   1.000
_cell.length_b   1.000
_cell.length_c   1.000
_cell.angle_alpha   90.00
_cell.angle_beta   90.00
_cell.angle_gamma   90.00
#
_symmetry.space_group_name_H-M   'P 1'
#
loop_
_entity.id
_entity.type
_entity.pdbx_description
1 polymer ?
#
loop_
_entity_poly.entity_id
_entity_poly.type
_entity_poly.pdbx_seq_one_letter_code
_entity_poly.pdbx_strand_id
1 'polypeptide(L)'
;MKLSEKGRFSPPPSLPKHAELVSKTLASWPGVHARTHWLLGDEAVVDGADFYVGDEEIGHLHLDGQAHVATGDVLRKSVVDAQLAGPFRWSAKFVVHDVARASDVEHALWLFRLAYDRAQGVSDEELITRVNGHQR
;
A
#
# COMPACT_ATOMS: atom_id res chain seq x y z
N MET A 1 0.34 -11.72 0.99
CA MET A 1 1.51 -12.64 0.90
C MET A 1 2.53 -12.23 1.94
N LYS A 2 3.20 -13.18 2.55
CA LYS A 2 4.29 -12.90 3.47
C LYS A 2 5.59 -12.71 2.71
N LEU A 3 6.46 -11.82 3.22
CA LEU A 3 7.78 -11.58 2.61
C LEU A 3 8.59 -12.87 2.51
N SER A 4 8.52 -13.72 3.54
CA SER A 4 9.23 -15.00 3.57
C SER A 4 8.79 -15.98 2.48
N GLU A 5 7.58 -15.79 1.94
CA GLU A 5 7.01 -16.62 0.86
C GLU A 5 7.30 -16.03 -0.52
N LYS A 6 7.81 -14.80 -0.57
CA LYS A 6 8.10 -14.15 -1.83
C LYS A 6 9.36 -14.74 -2.42
N GLY A 7 9.34 -15.05 -3.68
CA GLY A 7 10.45 -15.69 -4.37
C GLY A 7 11.69 -14.80 -4.50
N ARG A 8 12.28 -14.78 -5.70
CA ARG A 8 13.51 -14.05 -5.96
C ARG A 8 13.43 -12.58 -5.55
N PHE A 9 14.43 -12.11 -4.80
CA PHE A 9 14.57 -10.70 -4.48
C PHE A 9 14.99 -9.90 -5.72
N SER A 10 14.35 -8.76 -5.93
CA SER A 10 14.77 -7.76 -6.90
C SER A 10 14.37 -6.38 -6.35
N PRO A 11 15.23 -5.36 -6.49
CA PRO A 11 14.90 -4.02 -6.00
C PRO A 11 13.70 -3.45 -6.75
N PRO A 12 12.99 -2.46 -6.16
CA PRO A 12 11.81 -1.91 -6.81
C PRO A 12 12.18 -1.18 -8.10
N PRO A 13 11.31 -1.23 -9.13
CA PRO A 13 11.52 -0.49 -10.36
C PRO A 13 11.24 1.00 -10.16
N SER A 14 11.66 1.83 -11.11
CA SER A 14 11.22 3.22 -11.18
C SER A 14 9.76 3.28 -11.60
N LEU A 15 9.02 4.22 -11.01
CA LEU A 15 7.59 4.42 -11.24
C LEU A 15 7.34 5.82 -11.83
N PRO A 16 6.11 6.11 -12.33
CA PRO A 16 5.77 7.47 -12.75
C PRO A 16 6.00 8.48 -11.61
N LYS A 17 6.26 9.72 -11.96
CA LYS A 17 6.76 10.78 -11.07
C LYS A 17 6.16 10.78 -9.65
N HIS A 18 4.84 10.87 -9.53
CA HIS A 18 4.19 10.97 -8.22
C HIS A 18 4.21 9.64 -7.46
N ALA A 19 3.99 8.54 -8.17
CA ALA A 19 4.10 7.20 -7.58
C ALA A 19 5.53 6.92 -7.12
N GLU A 20 6.54 7.38 -7.86
CA GLU A 20 7.93 7.23 -7.45
C GLU A 20 8.22 7.97 -6.14
N LEU A 21 7.65 9.15 -5.94
CA LEU A 21 7.79 9.87 -4.69
C LEU A 21 7.16 9.11 -3.51
N VAL A 22 5.99 8.51 -3.72
CA VAL A 22 5.38 7.64 -2.72
C VAL A 22 6.29 6.45 -2.42
N SER A 23 6.79 5.78 -3.45
CA SER A 23 7.67 4.62 -3.32
C SER A 23 8.92 4.94 -2.50
N LYS A 24 9.61 6.04 -2.82
CA LYS A 24 10.81 6.45 -2.10
C LYS A 24 10.52 6.82 -0.65
N THR A 25 9.42 7.48 -0.40
CA THR A 25 9.01 7.85 0.97
C THR A 25 8.72 6.60 1.79
N LEU A 26 7.95 5.64 1.24
CA LEU A 26 7.67 4.38 1.93
C LEU A 26 8.94 3.62 2.26
N ALA A 27 9.87 3.55 1.32
CA ALA A 27 11.14 2.85 1.51
C ALA A 27 12.00 3.49 2.63
N SER A 28 11.75 4.77 2.95
CA SER A 28 12.47 5.47 4.03
C SER A 28 11.88 5.22 5.41
N TRP A 29 10.66 4.68 5.51
CA TRP A 29 10.05 4.42 6.81
C TRP A 29 10.78 3.28 7.53
N PRO A 30 10.97 3.39 8.85
CA PRO A 30 11.68 2.35 9.62
C PRO A 30 11.05 0.98 9.44
N GLY A 31 11.89 0.00 9.10
CA GLY A 31 11.47 -1.40 8.96
C GLY A 31 10.78 -1.74 7.64
N VAL A 32 10.64 -0.79 6.72
CA VAL A 32 10.03 -1.08 5.42
C VAL A 32 11.05 -1.71 4.48
N HIS A 33 10.63 -2.81 3.85
CA HIS A 33 11.38 -3.49 2.80
C HIS A 33 10.66 -3.28 1.47
N ALA A 34 11.31 -2.61 0.52
CA ALA A 34 10.78 -2.37 -0.82
C ALA A 34 11.43 -3.34 -1.81
N ARG A 35 10.62 -3.91 -2.70
CA ARG A 35 11.11 -4.81 -3.73
C ARG A 35 10.16 -4.83 -4.93
N THR A 36 10.58 -5.49 -6.01
CA THR A 36 9.75 -5.61 -7.20
C THR A 36 8.43 -6.33 -6.91
N HIS A 37 7.35 -5.77 -7.42
CA HIS A 37 6.05 -6.45 -7.50
C HIS A 37 5.98 -7.14 -8.87
N TRP A 38 5.83 -8.46 -8.86
CA TRP A 38 5.75 -9.24 -10.10
C TRP A 38 4.31 -9.35 -10.57
N LEU A 39 4.12 -9.47 -11.88
CA LEU A 39 2.80 -9.81 -12.40
C LEU A 39 2.37 -11.14 -11.80
N LEU A 40 1.11 -11.25 -11.41
CA LEU A 40 0.58 -12.41 -10.71
C LEU A 40 0.95 -13.71 -11.43
N GLY A 41 1.72 -14.56 -10.75
CA GLY A 41 2.14 -15.84 -11.27
C GLY A 41 3.30 -15.82 -12.26
N ASP A 42 3.91 -14.65 -12.55
CA ASP A 42 5.01 -14.54 -13.51
C ASP A 42 6.13 -13.62 -12.99
N GLU A 43 7.18 -14.24 -12.44
CA GLU A 43 8.35 -13.51 -11.91
C GLU A 43 9.25 -12.94 -13.00
N ALA A 44 8.93 -13.13 -14.28
CA ALA A 44 9.66 -12.52 -15.39
C ALA A 44 9.10 -11.16 -15.79
N VAL A 45 7.90 -10.81 -15.28
CA VAL A 45 7.23 -9.57 -15.67
C VAL A 45 7.10 -8.65 -14.45
N VAL A 46 7.74 -7.48 -14.53
CA VAL A 46 7.66 -6.46 -13.49
C VAL A 46 6.30 -5.75 -13.61
N ASP A 47 5.59 -5.63 -12.49
CA ASP A 47 4.27 -5.00 -12.43
C ASP A 47 4.23 -3.80 -11.48
N GLY A 48 5.29 -3.57 -10.72
CA GLY A 48 5.36 -2.45 -9.79
C GLY A 48 6.34 -2.69 -8.64
N ALA A 49 6.04 -2.09 -7.50
CA ALA A 49 6.84 -2.19 -6.29
C ALA A 49 6.00 -2.66 -5.10
N ASP A 50 6.52 -3.61 -4.33
CA ASP A 50 5.90 -4.12 -3.10
C ASP A 50 6.57 -3.51 -1.88
N PHE A 51 5.80 -3.34 -0.81
CA PHE A 51 6.29 -2.80 0.46
C PHE A 51 5.85 -3.72 1.61
N TYR A 52 6.82 -4.06 2.48
CA TYR A 52 6.62 -4.96 3.61
C TYR A 52 7.15 -4.32 4.88
N VAL A 53 6.47 -4.60 6.00
CA VAL A 53 6.98 -4.32 7.34
C VAL A 53 7.16 -5.67 8.03
N GLY A 54 8.41 -6.02 8.35
CA GLY A 54 8.71 -7.37 8.77
C GLY A 54 8.32 -8.34 7.67
N ASP A 55 7.48 -9.30 7.97
CA ASP A 55 6.99 -10.31 7.02
C ASP A 55 5.65 -9.95 6.38
N GLU A 56 5.05 -8.81 6.77
CA GLU A 56 3.69 -8.45 6.36
C GLU A 56 3.69 -7.39 5.27
N GLU A 57 2.95 -7.65 4.20
CA GLU A 57 2.76 -6.67 3.13
C GLU A 57 1.89 -5.52 3.62
N ILE A 58 2.33 -4.27 3.38
CA ILE A 58 1.50 -3.09 3.62
C ILE A 58 0.87 -2.55 2.34
N GLY A 59 1.30 -3.06 1.20
CA GLY A 59 0.72 -2.71 -0.09
C GLY A 59 1.73 -2.71 -1.21
N HIS A 60 1.26 -2.28 -2.38
CA HIS A 60 2.12 -2.17 -3.56
C HIS A 60 1.63 -1.05 -4.49
N LEU A 61 2.54 -0.59 -5.33
CA LEU A 61 2.27 0.42 -6.36
C LEU A 61 2.48 -0.22 -7.71
N HIS A 62 1.47 -0.14 -8.58
CA HIS A 62 1.56 -0.63 -9.94
C HIS A 62 2.31 0.35 -10.85
N LEU A 63 2.78 -0.14 -12.00
CA LEU A 63 3.52 0.69 -12.98
C LEU A 63 2.69 1.86 -13.50
N ASP A 64 1.36 1.76 -13.48
CA ASP A 64 0.45 2.84 -13.89
C ASP A 64 0.21 3.89 -12.80
N GLY A 65 0.79 3.72 -11.62
CA GLY A 65 0.62 4.62 -10.50
C GLY A 65 -0.52 4.26 -9.55
N GLN A 66 -1.26 3.18 -9.81
CA GLN A 66 -2.33 2.77 -8.90
C GLN A 66 -1.74 2.14 -7.64
N ALA A 67 -2.14 2.66 -6.48
CA ALA A 67 -1.75 2.13 -5.18
C ALA A 67 -2.79 1.12 -4.68
N HIS A 68 -2.30 -0.03 -4.22
CA HIS A 68 -3.11 -1.03 -3.52
C HIS A 68 -2.59 -1.10 -2.09
N VAL A 69 -3.41 -0.69 -1.14
CA VAL A 69 -3.02 -0.60 0.28
C VAL A 69 -3.68 -1.72 1.08
N ALA A 70 -2.85 -2.49 1.80
CA ALA A 70 -3.28 -3.66 2.55
C ALA A 70 -3.81 -3.25 3.93
N THR A 71 -5.04 -2.76 3.97
CA THR A 71 -5.68 -2.29 5.21
C THR A 71 -6.23 -3.42 6.09
N GLY A 72 -6.49 -4.59 5.50
CA GLY A 72 -7.30 -5.61 6.14
C GLY A 72 -8.79 -5.33 5.93
N ASP A 73 -9.62 -6.34 6.13
CA ASP A 73 -11.05 -6.27 5.81
C ASP A 73 -11.83 -5.28 6.67
N VAL A 74 -11.55 -5.23 7.98
CA VAL A 74 -12.26 -4.35 8.92
C VAL A 74 -12.00 -2.88 8.59
N LEU A 75 -10.73 -2.50 8.47
CA LEU A 75 -10.35 -1.12 8.19
C LEU A 75 -10.74 -0.70 6.77
N ARG A 76 -10.69 -1.64 5.83
CA ARG A 76 -11.13 -1.39 4.46
C ARG A 76 -12.56 -0.86 4.40
N LYS A 77 -13.45 -1.47 5.16
CA LYS A 77 -14.85 -1.02 5.19
C LYS A 77 -14.96 0.44 5.61
N SER A 78 -14.27 0.82 6.68
CA SER A 78 -14.27 2.22 7.16
C SER A 78 -13.71 3.19 6.13
N VAL A 79 -12.61 2.83 5.49
CA VAL A 79 -11.94 3.68 4.49
C VAL A 79 -12.85 3.87 3.26
N VAL A 80 -13.44 2.79 2.77
CA VAL A 80 -14.32 2.84 1.58
C VAL A 80 -15.61 3.59 1.90
N ASP A 81 -16.22 3.33 3.04
CA ASP A 81 -17.46 4.01 3.47
C ASP A 81 -17.23 5.52 3.63
N ALA A 82 -16.03 5.92 4.09
CA ALA A 82 -15.66 7.33 4.21
C ALA A 82 -15.20 7.95 2.89
N GLN A 83 -15.23 7.20 1.80
CA GLN A 83 -14.82 7.65 0.46
C GLN A 83 -13.37 8.14 0.39
N LEU A 84 -12.49 7.55 1.19
CA LEU A 84 -11.07 7.90 1.22
C LEU A 84 -10.24 7.08 0.23
N ALA A 85 -10.78 5.94 -0.23
CA ALA A 85 -10.21 5.12 -1.29
C ALA A 85 -11.29 4.22 -1.85
N GLY A 86 -11.03 3.63 -3.01
CA GLY A 86 -11.94 2.68 -3.63
C GLY A 86 -11.73 1.25 -3.15
N PRO A 87 -12.72 0.38 -3.35
CA PRO A 87 -12.58 -1.04 -3.05
C PRO A 87 -11.75 -1.73 -4.13
N PHE A 88 -11.00 -2.76 -3.72
CA PHE A 88 -10.34 -3.66 -4.67
C PHE A 88 -11.26 -4.86 -4.90
N ARG A 89 -11.63 -5.10 -6.17
CA ARG A 89 -12.64 -6.12 -6.49
C ARG A 89 -12.19 -7.57 -6.25
N TRP A 90 -10.87 -7.80 -6.21
CA TRP A 90 -10.32 -9.15 -6.10
C TRP A 90 -9.94 -9.55 -4.68
N SER A 91 -9.95 -8.62 -3.73
CA SER A 91 -9.61 -8.91 -2.34
C SER A 91 -10.31 -7.93 -1.40
N ALA A 92 -10.93 -8.46 -0.35
CA ALA A 92 -11.57 -7.65 0.69
C ALA A 92 -10.54 -7.01 1.65
N LYS A 93 -9.26 -7.25 1.47
CA LYS A 93 -8.20 -6.78 2.37
C LYS A 93 -7.46 -5.55 1.84
N PHE A 94 -7.77 -5.10 0.63
CA PHE A 94 -7.08 -3.99 -0.01
C PHE A 94 -8.04 -2.87 -0.39
N VAL A 95 -7.53 -1.64 -0.34
CA VAL A 95 -8.16 -0.47 -0.95
C VAL A 95 -7.30 0.02 -2.11
N VAL A 96 -7.90 0.76 -3.03
CA VAL A 96 -7.25 1.23 -4.25
C VAL A 96 -7.32 2.74 -4.34
N HIS A 97 -6.21 3.38 -4.71
CA HIS A 97 -6.13 4.83 -4.91
C HIS A 97 -5.14 5.15 -6.03
N ASP A 98 -5.57 5.95 -7.00
CA ASP A 98 -4.71 6.35 -8.12
C ASP A 98 -3.80 7.50 -7.70
N VAL A 99 -2.49 7.34 -7.90
CA VAL A 99 -1.50 8.37 -7.61
C VAL A 99 -1.12 9.05 -8.93
N ALA A 100 -1.95 10.01 -9.34
CA ALA A 100 -1.79 10.68 -10.63
C ALA A 100 -1.29 12.12 -10.50
N ARG A 101 -1.54 12.77 -9.36
CA ARG A 101 -1.24 14.18 -9.13
C ARG A 101 -0.49 14.37 -7.82
N ALA A 102 0.10 15.56 -7.65
CA ALA A 102 0.82 15.90 -6.42
C ALA A 102 -0.04 15.72 -5.16
N SER A 103 -1.32 16.11 -5.24
CA SER A 103 -2.25 15.97 -4.10
C SER A 103 -2.53 14.52 -3.72
N ASP A 104 -2.32 13.57 -4.63
CA ASP A 104 -2.51 12.15 -4.35
C ASP A 104 -1.36 11.56 -3.53
N VAL A 105 -0.18 12.18 -3.55
CA VAL A 105 1.01 11.68 -2.85
C VAL A 105 0.77 11.65 -1.34
N GLU A 106 0.36 12.77 -0.75
CA GLU A 106 0.09 12.83 0.70
C GLU A 106 -1.03 11.87 1.09
N HIS A 107 -2.07 11.81 0.28
CA HIS A 107 -3.22 10.95 0.56
C HIS A 107 -2.82 9.47 0.50
N ALA A 108 -2.06 9.07 -0.51
CA ALA A 108 -1.56 7.70 -0.61
C ALA A 108 -0.69 7.35 0.60
N LEU A 109 0.20 8.26 1.00
CA LEU A 109 1.05 8.05 2.18
C LEU A 109 0.23 7.92 3.46
N TRP A 110 -0.84 8.71 3.58
CA TRP A 110 -1.75 8.58 4.71
C TRP A 110 -2.42 7.20 4.76
N LEU A 111 -2.88 6.71 3.60
CA LEU A 111 -3.46 5.36 3.50
C LEU A 111 -2.43 4.28 3.87
N PHE A 112 -1.22 4.37 3.32
CA PHE A 112 -0.15 3.43 3.64
C PHE A 112 0.23 3.48 5.12
N ARG A 113 0.12 4.66 5.76
CA ARG A 113 0.41 4.78 7.19
C ARG A 113 -0.55 3.98 8.04
N LEU A 114 -1.82 3.87 7.63
CA LEU A 114 -2.78 3.01 8.31
C LEU A 114 -2.30 1.55 8.27
N ALA A 115 -1.90 1.07 7.10
CA ALA A 115 -1.41 -0.30 6.93
C ALA A 115 -0.09 -0.54 7.68
N TYR A 116 0.81 0.44 7.64
CA TYR A 116 2.08 0.39 8.36
C TYR A 116 1.87 0.29 9.87
N ASP A 117 1.04 1.14 10.43
CA ASP A 117 0.76 1.13 11.87
C ASP A 117 0.03 -0.15 12.28
N ARG A 118 -0.89 -0.63 11.44
CA ARG A 118 -1.57 -1.90 11.69
C ARG A 118 -0.59 -3.07 11.73
N ALA A 119 0.36 -3.11 10.81
CA ALA A 119 1.39 -4.13 10.77
C ALA A 119 2.29 -4.10 12.01
N GLN A 120 2.36 -2.95 12.70
CA GLN A 120 3.12 -2.79 13.93
C GLN A 120 2.28 -2.99 15.19
N GLY A 121 1.04 -3.42 15.06
CA GLY A 121 0.20 -3.81 16.18
C GLY A 121 -0.80 -2.75 16.64
N VAL A 122 -0.93 -1.62 15.95
CA VAL A 122 -1.99 -0.67 16.25
C VAL A 122 -3.34 -1.32 15.93
N SER A 123 -4.30 -1.21 16.85
CA SER A 123 -5.59 -1.89 16.72
C SER A 123 -6.45 -1.30 15.61
N ASP A 124 -7.30 -2.14 15.01
CA ASP A 124 -8.28 -1.68 14.02
C ASP A 124 -9.19 -0.60 14.61
N GLU A 125 -9.58 -0.74 15.88
CA GLU A 125 -10.42 0.25 16.57
C GLU A 125 -9.78 1.63 16.59
N GLU A 126 -8.51 1.73 16.93
CA GLU A 126 -7.77 2.99 16.93
C GLU A 126 -7.64 3.57 15.52
N LEU A 127 -7.37 2.72 14.54
CA LEU A 127 -7.25 3.15 13.15
C LEU A 127 -8.59 3.61 12.57
N ILE A 128 -9.70 2.97 12.93
CA ILE A 128 -11.03 3.40 12.54
C ILE A 128 -11.33 4.79 13.11
N THR A 129 -10.97 5.04 14.37
CA THR A 129 -11.11 6.37 14.97
C THR A 129 -10.34 7.42 14.15
N ARG A 130 -9.13 7.07 13.73
CA ARG A 130 -8.30 7.94 12.88
C ARG A 130 -8.96 8.20 11.52
N VAL A 131 -9.54 7.18 10.91
CA VAL A 131 -10.29 7.30 9.63
C VAL A 131 -11.49 8.24 9.81
N ASN A 132 -12.26 8.05 10.88
CA ASN A 132 -13.45 8.84 11.12
C ASN A 132 -13.15 10.32 11.37
N GLY A 133 -11.97 10.65 11.86
CA GLY A 133 -11.52 12.01 12.09
C GLY A 133 -10.79 12.65 10.90
N HIS A 134 -10.55 11.90 9.83
CA HIS A 134 -9.78 12.37 8.69
C HIS A 134 -10.67 13.07 7.66
N GLN A 135 -10.18 14.19 7.12
CA GLN A 135 -10.82 14.92 6.02
C GLN A 135 -9.80 15.06 4.89
N ARG A 136 -10.25 14.74 3.70
CA ARG A 136 -9.41 14.88 2.52
C ARG A 136 -9.56 16.25 1.88
#